data_053708f542cadf42b0a0b3acbd2e2e56
#
_entry.id   053708f542cadf42b0a0b3acbd2e2e56
#
_cell.length_a   1.000
_cell.length_b   1.000
_cell.length_c   1.000
_cell.angle_alpha   90.00
_cell.angle_beta   90.00
_cell.angle_gamma   90.00
#
_symmetry.space_group_name_H-M   'P 1'
#
loop_
_entity.id
_entity.type
_entity.pdbx_description
1 polymer ?
#
loop_
_entity_poly.entity_id
_entity_poly.type
_entity_poly.pdbx_seq_one_letter_code
_entity_poly.pdbx_strand_id
1 'polypeptide(L)'
;MTTSNLEASDRLDILEVLTRAETAATGRDADAYAELFTDDAVLDGSQGRHAGRAALRAGVGPVWAAEGPATLHLTLNPVVEPGPAPDQAVARSVLLIIDPAAPPAIRTAALITQELRRADGSWRIARRTVAPSR
;
A
#
# COMPACT_ATOMS: atom_id res chain seq x y z
N MET A 1 15.26 27.72 9.53
CA MET A 1 15.16 26.28 9.43
C MET A 1 14.12 25.92 8.41
N THR A 2 14.49 25.12 7.47
CA THR A 2 13.59 24.71 6.40
C THR A 2 12.83 23.46 6.82
N THR A 3 11.53 23.55 6.81
CA THR A 3 10.68 22.38 6.96
C THR A 3 10.69 21.63 5.62
N SER A 4 10.85 20.31 5.70
CA SER A 4 10.77 19.47 4.52
C SER A 4 9.33 19.46 4.02
N ASN A 5 9.10 20.01 2.84
CA ASN A 5 7.80 20.02 2.20
C ASN A 5 7.85 19.18 0.94
N LEU A 6 6.81 18.39 0.73
CA LEU A 6 6.64 17.66 -0.51
C LEU A 6 6.13 18.61 -1.58
N GLU A 7 6.75 18.55 -2.75
CA GLU A 7 6.25 19.26 -3.93
C GLU A 7 4.92 18.65 -4.39
N ALA A 8 4.15 19.42 -5.13
CA ALA A 8 2.88 18.92 -5.68
C ALA A 8 3.10 17.69 -6.56
N SER A 9 4.18 17.69 -7.35
CA SER A 9 4.53 16.54 -8.19
C SER A 9 4.84 15.30 -7.34
N ASP A 10 5.51 15.46 -6.20
CA ASP A 10 5.77 14.35 -5.28
C ASP A 10 4.47 13.76 -4.75
N ARG A 11 3.55 14.62 -4.35
CA ARG A 11 2.24 14.19 -3.84
C ARG A 11 1.46 13.42 -4.90
N LEU A 12 1.46 13.90 -6.14
CA LEU A 12 0.80 13.20 -7.24
C LEU A 12 1.43 11.83 -7.50
N ASP A 13 2.76 11.78 -7.52
CA ASP A 13 3.47 10.52 -7.73
C ASP A 13 3.20 9.51 -6.62
N ILE A 14 3.16 9.98 -5.37
CA ILE A 14 2.84 9.12 -4.23
C ILE A 14 1.41 8.59 -4.33
N LEU A 15 0.43 9.46 -4.62
CA LEU A 15 -0.95 9.04 -4.79
C LEU A 15 -1.09 8.01 -5.91
N GLU A 16 -0.33 8.18 -7.00
CA GLU A 16 -0.32 7.22 -8.11
C GLU A 16 0.24 5.87 -7.66
N VAL A 17 1.33 5.86 -6.89
CA VAL A 17 1.91 4.61 -6.36
C VAL A 17 0.90 3.87 -5.47
N LEU A 18 0.22 4.60 -4.57
CA LEU A 18 -0.79 4.01 -3.69
C LEU A 18 -1.94 3.39 -4.49
N THR A 19 -2.40 4.10 -5.52
CA THR A 19 -3.48 3.62 -6.39
C THR A 19 -3.05 2.39 -7.18
N ARG A 20 -1.84 2.41 -7.74
CA ARG A 20 -1.32 1.26 -8.52
C ARG A 20 -1.18 0.01 -7.67
N ALA A 21 -0.80 0.16 -6.40
CA ALA A 21 -0.69 -0.97 -5.49
C ALA A 21 -2.06 -1.66 -5.31
N GLU A 22 -3.11 -0.88 -5.09
CA GLU A 22 -4.45 -1.43 -4.93
C GLU A 22 -4.99 -2.03 -6.24
N THR A 23 -4.68 -1.39 -7.37
CA THR A 23 -5.04 -1.92 -8.69
C THR A 23 -4.36 -3.26 -8.95
N ALA A 24 -3.08 -3.39 -8.60
CA ALA A 24 -2.34 -4.64 -8.75
C ALA A 24 -2.93 -5.75 -7.84
N ALA A 25 -3.29 -5.40 -6.61
CA ALA A 25 -3.92 -6.35 -5.68
C ALA A 25 -5.27 -6.82 -6.21
N THR A 26 -6.08 -5.90 -6.72
CA THR A 26 -7.37 -6.24 -7.35
C THR A 26 -7.17 -7.18 -8.53
N GLY A 27 -6.16 -6.92 -9.36
CA GLY A 27 -5.83 -7.74 -10.52
C GLY A 27 -5.06 -9.02 -10.19
N ARG A 28 -4.73 -9.26 -8.92
CA ARG A 28 -3.92 -10.41 -8.48
C ARG A 28 -2.56 -10.46 -9.17
N ASP A 29 -1.96 -9.29 -9.42
CA ASP A 29 -0.68 -9.15 -10.09
C ASP A 29 0.42 -8.92 -9.05
N ALA A 30 0.99 -10.00 -8.53
CA ALA A 30 2.00 -9.93 -7.48
C ALA A 30 3.28 -9.25 -7.96
N ASP A 31 3.65 -9.43 -9.22
CA ASP A 31 4.85 -8.82 -9.79
C ASP A 31 4.69 -7.30 -9.87
N ALA A 32 3.58 -6.83 -10.43
CA ALA A 32 3.30 -5.40 -10.51
C ALA A 32 3.19 -4.78 -9.12
N TYR A 33 2.58 -5.48 -8.19
CA TYR A 33 2.47 -5.04 -6.79
C TYR A 33 3.86 -4.84 -6.16
N ALA A 34 4.70 -5.86 -6.25
CA ALA A 34 6.04 -5.85 -5.65
C ALA A 34 6.93 -4.74 -6.22
N GLU A 35 6.78 -4.41 -7.51
CA GLU A 35 7.56 -3.34 -8.16
C GLU A 35 7.36 -1.98 -7.51
N LEU A 36 6.25 -1.78 -6.83
CA LEU A 36 5.93 -0.51 -6.17
C LEU A 36 6.57 -0.37 -4.80
N PHE A 37 7.28 -1.40 -4.34
CA PHE A 37 7.92 -1.43 -3.02
C PHE A 37 9.44 -1.34 -3.16
N THR A 38 10.09 -0.84 -2.10
CA THR A 38 11.56 -0.86 -2.03
C THR A 38 12.06 -2.29 -1.81
N ASP A 39 13.35 -2.54 -2.09
CA ASP A 39 13.95 -3.87 -1.93
C ASP A 39 13.82 -4.41 -0.50
N ASP A 40 13.93 -3.51 0.47
CA ASP A 40 13.89 -3.83 1.90
C ASP A 40 12.52 -3.59 2.52
N ALA A 41 11.47 -3.47 1.71
CA ALA A 41 10.14 -3.12 2.19
C ALA A 41 9.58 -4.16 3.17
N VAL A 42 8.74 -3.68 4.08
CA VAL A 42 8.03 -4.53 5.02
C VAL A 42 6.53 -4.36 4.84
N LEU A 43 5.84 -5.48 4.71
CA LEU A 43 4.39 -5.53 4.71
C LEU A 43 3.93 -6.16 6.01
N ASP A 44 3.28 -5.37 6.85
CA ASP A 44 2.74 -5.78 8.14
C ASP A 44 1.22 -5.80 8.04
N GLY A 45 0.67 -6.95 7.74
CA GLY A 45 -0.77 -7.13 7.57
C GLY A 45 -1.38 -8.01 8.63
N SER A 46 -2.71 -8.16 8.59
CA SER A 46 -3.45 -8.98 9.52
C SER A 46 -3.12 -10.48 9.40
N GLN A 47 -2.54 -10.89 8.27
CA GLN A 47 -2.18 -12.29 8.01
C GLN A 47 -0.68 -12.54 8.07
N GLY A 48 0.05 -11.66 8.75
CA GLY A 48 1.47 -11.85 8.98
C GLY A 48 2.32 -10.72 8.44
N ARG A 49 3.63 -10.93 8.58
CA ARG A 49 4.64 -9.96 8.21
C ARG A 49 5.53 -10.54 7.12
N HIS A 50 5.73 -9.75 6.08
CA HIS A 50 6.63 -10.10 4.97
C HIS A 50 7.73 -9.05 4.92
N ALA A 51 8.97 -9.46 5.12
CA ALA A 51 10.13 -8.57 5.11
C ALA A 51 10.96 -8.80 3.85
N GLY A 52 11.13 -7.74 3.07
CA GLY A 52 11.83 -7.76 1.79
C GLY A 52 10.86 -7.94 0.61
N ARG A 53 11.21 -7.32 -0.52
CA ARG A 53 10.38 -7.36 -1.73
C ARG A 53 10.11 -8.79 -2.21
N ALA A 54 11.12 -9.65 -2.19
CA ALA A 54 10.97 -11.03 -2.65
C ALA A 54 9.98 -11.82 -1.78
N ALA A 55 10.08 -11.68 -0.45
CA ALA A 55 9.17 -12.32 0.48
C ALA A 55 7.74 -11.76 0.34
N LEU A 56 7.63 -10.45 0.15
CA LEU A 56 6.36 -9.79 -0.08
C LEU A 56 5.69 -10.33 -1.35
N ARG A 57 6.43 -10.40 -2.44
CA ARG A 57 5.93 -10.91 -3.72
C ARG A 57 5.42 -12.35 -3.60
N ALA A 58 6.17 -13.19 -2.91
CA ALA A 58 5.78 -14.58 -2.71
C ALA A 58 4.57 -14.72 -1.76
N GLY A 59 4.45 -13.82 -0.80
CA GLY A 59 3.46 -13.91 0.27
C GLY A 59 2.09 -13.34 -0.06
N VAL A 60 1.98 -12.36 -0.97
CA VAL A 60 0.68 -11.69 -1.20
C VAL A 60 -0.34 -12.56 -1.94
N GLY A 61 0.11 -13.45 -2.81
CA GLY A 61 -0.80 -14.33 -3.53
C GLY A 61 -1.70 -15.15 -2.60
N PRO A 62 -1.13 -15.90 -1.63
CA PRO A 62 -1.93 -16.61 -0.64
C PRO A 62 -2.84 -15.72 0.20
N VAL A 63 -2.38 -14.51 0.56
CA VAL A 63 -3.20 -13.54 1.30
C VAL A 63 -4.42 -13.16 0.49
N TRP A 64 -4.23 -12.80 -0.78
CA TRP A 64 -5.34 -12.43 -1.66
C TRP A 64 -6.30 -13.59 -1.91
N ALA A 65 -5.76 -14.80 -2.06
CA ALA A 65 -6.59 -15.99 -2.26
C ALA A 65 -7.50 -16.24 -1.05
N ALA A 66 -6.99 -15.98 0.16
CA ALA A 66 -7.77 -16.15 1.39
C ALA A 66 -8.92 -15.14 1.51
N GLU A 67 -8.84 -13.99 0.83
CA GLU A 67 -9.90 -12.99 0.82
C GLU A 67 -11.11 -13.43 -0.01
N GLY A 68 -10.92 -14.31 -0.96
CA GLY A 68 -11.94 -14.72 -1.90
C GLY A 68 -11.47 -14.57 -3.34
N PRO A 69 -12.25 -15.10 -4.31
CA PRO A 69 -11.77 -15.20 -5.71
C PRO A 69 -11.70 -13.88 -6.45
N ALA A 70 -12.46 -12.87 -6.04
CA ALA A 70 -12.53 -11.60 -6.79
C ALA A 70 -12.89 -10.46 -5.86
N THR A 71 -11.91 -9.93 -5.13
CA THR A 71 -12.13 -8.78 -4.27
C THR A 71 -11.57 -7.51 -4.92
N LEU A 72 -12.18 -6.38 -4.56
CA LEU A 72 -11.71 -5.06 -4.96
C LEU A 72 -10.94 -4.46 -3.79
N HIS A 73 -9.75 -3.97 -4.07
CA HIS A 73 -8.91 -3.29 -3.09
C HIS A 73 -8.96 -1.79 -3.32
N LEU A 74 -9.25 -1.03 -2.28
CA LEU A 74 -9.33 0.43 -2.35
C LEU A 74 -8.60 1.06 -1.18
N THR A 75 -7.87 2.11 -1.50
CA THR A 75 -7.30 3.01 -0.50
C THR A 75 -8.07 4.31 -0.58
N LEU A 76 -8.74 4.69 0.49
CA LEU A 76 -9.63 5.85 0.51
C LEU A 76 -9.10 6.94 1.45
N ASN A 77 -9.39 8.20 1.10
CA ASN A 77 -9.06 9.36 1.90
C ASN A 77 -7.56 9.43 2.25
N PRO A 78 -6.67 9.31 1.27
CA PRO A 78 -5.24 9.36 1.58
C PRO A 78 -4.81 10.76 1.98
N VAL A 79 -4.12 10.85 3.12
CA VAL A 79 -3.46 12.07 3.56
C VAL A 79 -1.97 11.82 3.50
N VAL A 80 -1.27 12.61 2.70
CA VAL A 80 0.17 12.46 2.48
C VAL A 80 0.90 13.57 3.22
N GLU A 81 1.87 13.20 4.03
CA GLU A 81 2.68 14.12 4.81
C GLU A 81 4.16 13.88 4.57
N PRO A 82 5.01 14.91 4.74
CA PRO A 82 6.45 14.70 4.71
C PRO A 82 6.89 13.71 5.77
N GLY A 83 7.86 12.88 5.45
CA GLY A 83 8.50 12.02 6.44
C GLY A 83 9.67 12.72 7.14
N PRO A 84 10.47 11.97 7.89
CA PRO A 84 11.59 12.55 8.65
C PRO A 84 12.74 13.07 7.78
N ALA A 85 12.80 12.68 6.51
CA ALA A 85 13.83 13.14 5.56
C ALA A 85 13.17 13.62 4.27
N PRO A 86 13.87 14.47 3.46
CA PRO A 86 13.29 15.03 2.22
C PRO A 86 12.86 13.99 1.19
N ASP A 87 13.47 12.81 1.20
CA ASP A 87 13.14 11.71 0.30
C ASP A 87 12.16 10.71 0.90
N GLN A 88 11.46 11.09 1.97
CA GLN A 88 10.53 10.23 2.69
C GLN A 88 9.17 10.90 2.84
N ALA A 89 8.13 10.09 2.86
CA ALA A 89 6.76 10.53 3.05
C ALA A 89 5.97 9.47 3.82
N VAL A 90 4.89 9.91 4.44
CA VAL A 90 3.95 9.01 5.12
C VAL A 90 2.57 9.28 4.58
N ALA A 91 1.85 8.23 4.21
CA ALA A 91 0.47 8.30 3.77
C ALA A 91 -0.41 7.50 4.71
N ARG A 92 -1.49 8.12 5.17
CA ARG A 92 -2.50 7.47 6.00
C ARG A 92 -3.82 7.47 5.27
N SER A 93 -4.50 6.34 5.31
CA SER A 93 -5.74 6.16 4.55
C SER A 93 -6.60 5.06 5.17
N VAL A 94 -7.76 4.86 4.57
CA VAL A 94 -8.63 3.72 4.89
C VAL A 94 -8.44 2.67 3.81
N LEU A 95 -8.19 1.44 4.23
CA LEU A 95 -8.19 0.29 3.33
C LEU A 95 -9.56 -0.36 3.35
N LEU A 96 -10.18 -0.49 2.19
CA LEU A 96 -11.39 -1.29 2.01
C LEU A 96 -11.09 -2.43 1.06
N ILE A 97 -11.51 -3.62 1.46
CA ILE A 97 -11.51 -4.80 0.58
C ILE A 97 -12.96 -5.23 0.46
N ILE A 98 -13.48 -5.21 -0.75
CA ILE A 98 -14.89 -5.44 -1.03
C ILE A 98 -15.05 -6.68 -1.88
N ASP A 99 -15.98 -7.56 -1.47
CA ASP A 99 -16.46 -8.63 -2.31
C ASP A 99 -17.58 -8.06 -3.17
N PRO A 100 -17.42 -7.98 -4.51
CA PRO A 100 -18.42 -7.36 -5.37
C PRO A 100 -19.60 -8.26 -5.70
N ALA A 101 -19.68 -9.44 -5.14
CA ALA A 101 -20.81 -10.34 -5.34
C ALA A 101 -22.14 -9.68 -4.97
N ALA A 102 -23.25 -10.21 -5.43
CA ALA A 102 -24.56 -9.67 -5.13
C ALA A 102 -25.21 -10.41 -3.96
N PRO A 103 -25.47 -9.75 -2.80
CA PRO A 103 -25.15 -8.34 -2.52
C PRO A 103 -23.67 -8.14 -2.22
N PRO A 104 -23.09 -6.97 -2.52
CA PRO A 104 -21.71 -6.70 -2.21
C PRO A 104 -21.47 -6.63 -0.71
N ALA A 105 -20.28 -7.05 -0.28
CA ALA A 105 -19.93 -7.09 1.14
C ALA A 105 -18.54 -6.53 1.38
N ILE A 106 -18.38 -5.83 2.51
CA ILE A 106 -17.08 -5.38 2.96
C ILE A 106 -16.40 -6.54 3.68
N ARG A 107 -15.24 -6.96 3.17
CA ARG A 107 -14.42 -7.99 3.80
C ARG A 107 -13.48 -7.41 4.83
N THR A 108 -12.93 -6.24 4.54
CA THR A 108 -11.98 -5.56 5.43
C THR A 108 -12.24 -4.06 5.38
N ALA A 109 -12.25 -3.46 6.56
CA ALA A 109 -12.21 -2.02 6.72
C ALA A 109 -11.18 -1.73 7.81
N ALA A 110 -10.09 -1.08 7.45
CA ALA A 110 -8.97 -0.88 8.36
C ALA A 110 -8.28 0.46 8.09
N LEU A 111 -7.56 0.95 9.08
CA LEU A 111 -6.65 2.06 8.87
C LEU A 111 -5.33 1.51 8.37
N ILE A 112 -4.75 2.20 7.40
CA ILE A 112 -3.49 1.79 6.82
C ILE A 112 -2.52 2.96 6.83
N THR A 113 -1.28 2.68 7.24
CA THR A 113 -0.18 3.64 7.21
C THR A 113 0.88 3.11 6.26
N GLN A 114 1.32 3.95 5.35
CA GLN A 114 2.36 3.58 4.40
C GLN A 114 3.48 4.61 4.45
N GLU A 115 4.69 4.12 4.64
CA GLU A 115 5.89 4.94 4.56
C GLU A 115 6.46 4.76 3.16
N LEU A 116 6.76 5.87 2.51
CA LEU A 116 7.30 5.86 1.16
C LEU A 116 8.67 6.51 1.16
N ARG A 117 9.49 6.08 0.21
CA ARG A 117 10.83 6.60 0.03
C ARG A 117 11.08 6.78 -1.47
N ARG A 118 11.75 7.89 -1.82
CA ARG A 118 12.22 8.08 -3.17
C ARG A 118 13.49 7.25 -3.34
N ALA A 119 13.46 6.31 -4.26
CA ALA A 119 14.57 5.43 -4.57
C ALA A 119 14.74 5.38 -6.10
N ASP A 120 15.94 5.63 -6.57
CA ASP A 120 16.25 5.64 -8.01
C ASP A 120 15.31 6.55 -8.81
N GLY A 121 15.02 7.73 -8.26
CA GLY A 121 14.17 8.72 -8.91
C GLY A 121 12.68 8.46 -8.85
N SER A 122 12.24 7.39 -8.20
CA SER A 122 10.83 7.03 -8.10
C SER A 122 10.41 6.83 -6.66
N TRP A 123 9.17 7.22 -6.35
CA TRP A 123 8.60 6.95 -5.04
C TRP A 123 8.17 5.49 -4.97
N ARG A 124 8.52 4.83 -3.85
CA ARG A 124 8.16 3.44 -3.59
C ARG A 124 7.77 3.26 -2.15
N ILE A 125 6.94 2.26 -1.89
CA ILE A 125 6.49 1.96 -0.54
C ILE A 125 7.60 1.20 0.19
N ALA A 126 8.04 1.75 1.33
CA ALA A 126 9.07 1.13 2.17
C ALA A 126 8.46 0.33 3.31
N ARG A 127 7.25 0.70 3.74
CA ARG A 127 6.54 -0.04 4.79
C ARG A 127 5.05 0.17 4.63
N ARG A 128 4.30 -0.91 4.73
CA ARG A 128 2.84 -0.88 4.71
C ARG A 128 2.34 -1.59 5.95
N THR A 129 1.60 -0.89 6.78
CA THR A 129 1.08 -1.41 8.04
C THR A 129 -0.44 -1.28 8.04
N VAL A 130 -1.12 -2.41 8.18
CA VAL A 130 -2.57 -2.45 8.27
C VAL A 130 -2.93 -2.65 9.74
N ALA A 131 -3.61 -1.66 10.32
CA ALA A 131 -4.07 -1.75 11.70
C ALA A 131 -5.28 -2.68 11.76
N PRO A 132 -5.34 -3.58 12.73
CA PRO A 132 -6.52 -4.43 12.87
C PRO A 132 -7.75 -3.57 13.16
N SER A 133 -8.86 -3.90 12.51
CA SER A 133 -10.13 -3.27 12.84
C SER A 133 -10.65 -3.85 14.16
N ARG A 134 -11.30 -3.01 14.91
CA ARG A 134 -11.87 -3.39 16.20
C ARG A 134 -13.35 -3.67 16.07
#